data_c71af2fac75275673f85aaaa0e0364b5
#
_entry.id   c71af2fac75275673f85aaaa0e0364b5
#
_cell.length_a   1.000
_cell.length_b   1.000
_cell.length_c   1.000
_cell.angle_alpha   90.00
_cell.angle_beta   90.00
_cell.angle_gamma   90.00
#
_symmetry.space_group_name_H-M   'P 1'
#
loop_
_entity.id
_entity.type
_entity.pdbx_description
1 polymer ?
#
loop_
_entity_poly.entity_id
_entity_poly.type
_entity_poly.pdbx_seq_one_letter_code
_entity_poly.pdbx_strand_id
1 'polypeptide(L)'
;MNMTRSARSAPILFGLYALLALPAYGGEPEMTWDERSRALADQLVSELQAELGRAMQQGGPVAAVAVCKSRAPEIAARLSASSGADVGRTAIRWRNPANAPDDLERAVMQGFAVELSSALPAAAAPPEAIVESRSARGTERRYLRAIVMQPVCLACHGATLAPELATAIVRDYPQDSATGFEPGQLRGAVTFQWPVTR
;
A
#
# COMPACT_ATOMS: atom_id res chain seq x y z
N MET A 1 63.82 -6.13 -78.61
CA MET A 1 63.74 -6.62 -77.24
C MET A 1 62.48 -5.99 -76.61
N ASN A 2 61.34 -6.70 -76.72
CA ASN A 2 60.05 -6.28 -76.22
C ASN A 2 59.75 -7.00 -74.92
N MET A 3 59.60 -6.24 -73.82
CA MET A 3 59.10 -6.77 -72.51
C MET A 3 57.66 -6.34 -72.32
N THR A 4 56.79 -7.31 -72.53
CA THR A 4 55.36 -7.17 -72.22
C THR A 4 55.13 -7.32 -70.70
N ARG A 5 54.62 -6.27 -70.04
CA ARG A 5 54.17 -6.34 -68.65
C ARG A 5 52.69 -6.78 -68.62
N SER A 6 52.50 -7.93 -68.01
CA SER A 6 51.21 -8.50 -67.70
C SER A 6 50.63 -7.83 -66.48
N ALA A 7 49.48 -7.21 -66.61
CA ALA A 7 48.67 -6.64 -65.49
C ALA A 7 47.82 -7.74 -64.83
N ARG A 8 48.08 -8.05 -63.58
CA ARG A 8 47.25 -8.96 -62.77
C ARG A 8 46.10 -8.18 -62.10
N SER A 9 44.91 -8.46 -62.52
CA SER A 9 43.68 -7.95 -61.90
C SER A 9 43.40 -8.73 -60.61
N ALA A 10 43.32 -8.05 -59.44
CA ALA A 10 42.91 -8.60 -58.18
C ALA A 10 41.38 -8.54 -58.06
N PRO A 11 40.71 -9.59 -57.53
CA PRO A 11 39.28 -9.55 -57.32
C PRO A 11 38.94 -8.75 -56.05
N ILE A 12 37.99 -7.82 -56.17
CA ILE A 12 37.39 -7.08 -55.05
C ILE A 12 36.37 -7.99 -54.41
N LEU A 13 36.68 -8.43 -53.16
CA LEU A 13 35.74 -9.15 -52.29
C LEU A 13 34.77 -8.13 -51.67
N PHE A 14 33.52 -8.11 -52.14
CA PHE A 14 32.41 -7.42 -51.47
C PHE A 14 32.07 -8.22 -50.18
N GLY A 15 32.49 -7.73 -49.02
CA GLY A 15 32.07 -8.27 -47.74
C GLY A 15 30.62 -7.90 -47.47
N LEU A 16 29.76 -8.91 -47.42
CA LEU A 16 28.35 -8.78 -47.04
C LEU A 16 28.30 -8.57 -45.51
N TYR A 17 28.16 -7.34 -45.05
CA TYR A 17 27.88 -7.03 -43.65
C TYR A 17 26.42 -7.42 -43.35
N ALA A 18 26.22 -8.60 -42.74
CA ALA A 18 24.92 -8.95 -42.16
C ALA A 18 24.69 -8.07 -40.91
N LEU A 19 23.77 -7.10 -41.01
CA LEU A 19 23.22 -6.39 -39.83
C LEU A 19 22.47 -7.41 -38.99
N LEU A 20 23.09 -7.88 -37.92
CA LEU A 20 22.41 -8.62 -36.87
C LEU A 20 21.47 -7.60 -36.14
N ALA A 21 20.17 -7.62 -36.47
CA ALA A 21 19.15 -6.93 -35.71
C ALA A 21 19.12 -7.55 -34.31
N LEU A 22 19.60 -6.84 -33.29
CA LEU A 22 19.41 -7.20 -31.91
C LEU A 22 17.91 -7.18 -31.60
N PRO A 23 17.36 -8.21 -30.94
CA PRO A 23 15.98 -8.17 -30.51
C PRO A 23 15.81 -6.97 -29.60
N ALA A 24 14.78 -6.14 -29.87
CA ALA A 24 14.36 -5.09 -28.98
C ALA A 24 14.07 -5.74 -27.60
N TYR A 25 14.81 -5.33 -26.58
CA TYR A 25 14.53 -5.69 -25.21
C TYR A 25 13.11 -5.22 -24.91
N GLY A 26 12.17 -6.16 -24.83
CA GLY A 26 10.83 -5.91 -24.33
C GLY A 26 10.98 -5.29 -22.93
N GLY A 27 10.49 -4.06 -22.74
CA GLY A 27 10.46 -3.46 -21.42
C GLY A 27 9.74 -4.38 -20.45
N GLU A 28 10.18 -4.41 -19.20
CA GLU A 28 9.49 -5.13 -18.13
C GLU A 28 8.00 -4.75 -18.18
N PRO A 29 7.08 -5.73 -18.01
CA PRO A 29 5.65 -5.44 -18.03
C PRO A 29 5.36 -4.40 -16.94
N GLU A 30 4.76 -3.29 -17.33
CA GLU A 30 4.36 -2.25 -16.38
C GLU A 30 3.34 -2.84 -15.41
N MET A 31 3.58 -2.74 -14.10
CA MET A 31 2.67 -3.24 -13.06
C MET A 31 1.27 -2.65 -13.27
N THR A 32 0.27 -3.50 -13.18
CA THR A 32 -1.12 -3.08 -13.17
C THR A 32 -1.39 -2.17 -11.96
N TRP A 33 -2.44 -1.37 -12.00
CA TRP A 33 -2.78 -0.53 -10.86
C TRP A 33 -3.19 -1.36 -9.62
N ASP A 34 -3.72 -2.57 -9.80
CA ASP A 34 -4.01 -3.53 -8.72
C ASP A 34 -2.72 -3.97 -8.02
N GLU A 35 -1.72 -4.37 -8.79
CA GLU A 35 -0.41 -4.75 -8.25
C GLU A 35 0.27 -3.58 -7.55
N ARG A 36 0.19 -2.39 -8.14
CA ARG A 36 0.71 -1.16 -7.53
C ARG A 36 -0.02 -0.85 -6.21
N SER A 37 -1.35 -1.04 -6.13
CA SER A 37 -2.12 -0.82 -4.91
C SER A 37 -1.73 -1.82 -3.82
N ARG A 38 -1.57 -3.10 -4.15
CA ARG A 38 -1.12 -4.12 -3.19
C ARG A 38 0.28 -3.81 -2.67
N ALA A 39 1.23 -3.49 -3.55
CA ALA A 39 2.60 -3.11 -3.18
C ALA A 39 2.61 -1.87 -2.27
N LEU A 40 1.79 -0.87 -2.59
CA LEU A 40 1.66 0.35 -1.80
C LEU A 40 1.05 0.08 -0.41
N ALA A 41 0.08 -0.84 -0.34
CA ALA A 41 -0.51 -1.27 0.92
C ALA A 41 0.50 -2.02 1.81
N ASP A 42 1.30 -2.91 1.23
CA ASP A 42 2.39 -3.60 1.93
C ASP A 42 3.42 -2.61 2.46
N GLN A 43 3.80 -1.64 1.64
CA GLN A 43 4.73 -0.59 2.03
C GLN A 43 4.19 0.25 3.19
N LEU A 44 2.96 0.75 3.09
CA LEU A 44 2.32 1.54 4.15
C LEU A 44 2.27 0.76 5.48
N VAL A 45 1.81 -0.49 5.43
CA VAL A 45 1.68 -1.32 6.62
C VAL A 45 3.04 -1.62 7.25
N SER A 46 4.04 -2.01 6.43
CA SER A 46 5.37 -2.34 6.93
C SER A 46 6.08 -1.14 7.57
N GLU A 47 5.97 0.05 6.96
CA GLU A 47 6.57 1.26 7.51
C GLU A 47 5.90 1.71 8.82
N LEU A 48 4.56 1.63 8.88
CA LEU A 48 3.83 1.92 10.12
C LEU A 48 4.20 0.94 11.24
N GLN A 49 4.32 -0.35 10.93
CA GLN A 49 4.71 -1.38 11.89
C GLN A 49 6.15 -1.17 12.37
N ALA A 50 7.06 -0.79 11.48
CA ALA A 50 8.45 -0.50 11.84
C ALA A 50 8.56 0.70 12.78
N GLU A 51 7.85 1.81 12.50
CA GLU A 51 7.81 2.98 13.38
C GLU A 51 7.19 2.65 14.74
N LEU A 52 6.07 1.91 14.73
CA LEU A 52 5.40 1.47 15.95
C LEU A 52 6.31 0.58 16.80
N GLY A 53 6.98 -0.38 16.17
CA GLY A 53 7.92 -1.28 16.85
C GLY A 53 9.08 -0.55 17.49
N ARG A 54 9.67 0.44 16.80
CA ARG A 54 10.73 1.30 17.36
C ARG A 54 10.24 2.07 18.59
N ALA A 55 9.07 2.70 18.51
CA ALA A 55 8.51 3.45 19.61
C ALA A 55 8.18 2.56 20.81
N MET A 56 7.65 1.36 20.57
CA MET A 56 7.38 0.36 21.61
C MET A 56 8.66 -0.05 22.33
N GLN A 57 9.78 -0.25 21.63
CA GLN A 57 11.08 -0.60 22.22
C GLN A 57 11.69 0.55 23.00
N GLN A 58 11.52 1.80 22.56
CA GLN A 58 12.15 2.98 23.15
C GLN A 58 11.39 3.56 24.35
N GLY A 59 10.07 3.52 24.33
CA GLY A 59 9.25 4.16 25.35
C GLY A 59 7.90 3.48 25.61
N GLY A 60 7.75 2.25 25.15
CA GLY A 60 6.56 1.44 25.40
C GLY A 60 5.30 1.95 24.70
N PRO A 61 4.11 1.48 25.14
CA PRO A 61 2.84 1.77 24.48
C PRO A 61 2.47 3.27 24.45
N VAL A 62 2.87 4.02 25.47
CA VAL A 62 2.61 5.47 25.54
C VAL A 62 3.36 6.21 24.44
N ALA A 63 4.64 5.89 24.21
CA ALA A 63 5.42 6.47 23.09
C ALA A 63 4.83 6.08 21.74
N ALA A 64 4.30 4.88 21.62
CA ALA A 64 3.66 4.39 20.40
C ALA A 64 2.40 5.18 20.01
N VAL A 65 1.66 5.77 20.97
CA VAL A 65 0.51 6.65 20.67
C VAL A 65 0.95 7.88 19.87
N ALA A 66 2.12 8.46 20.20
CA ALA A 66 2.65 9.61 19.48
C ALA A 66 2.98 9.29 18.00
N VAL A 67 3.43 8.07 17.70
CA VAL A 67 3.66 7.60 16.33
C VAL A 67 2.36 7.62 15.52
N CYS A 68 1.26 7.12 16.10
CA CYS A 68 -0.03 7.15 15.43
C CYS A 68 -0.51 8.58 15.13
N LYS A 69 -0.14 9.54 15.98
CA LYS A 69 -0.54 10.95 15.86
C LYS A 69 0.26 11.72 14.82
N SER A 70 1.57 11.54 14.77
CA SER A 70 2.48 12.33 13.93
C SER A 70 3.05 11.55 12.74
N ARG A 71 3.67 10.41 13.00
CA ARG A 71 4.42 9.67 11.97
C ARG A 71 3.51 9.00 10.95
N ALA A 72 2.36 8.49 11.37
CA ALA A 72 1.46 7.79 10.45
C ALA A 72 0.88 8.70 9.35
N PRO A 73 0.45 9.96 9.64
CA PRO A 73 0.08 10.91 8.59
C PRO A 73 1.26 11.29 7.68
N GLU A 74 2.48 11.44 8.22
CA GLU A 74 3.67 11.76 7.43
C GLU A 74 4.02 10.65 6.44
N ILE A 75 3.95 9.38 6.87
CA ILE A 75 4.18 8.23 5.99
C ILE A 75 3.14 8.22 4.87
N ALA A 76 1.86 8.39 5.21
CA ALA A 76 0.78 8.42 4.22
C ALA A 76 0.98 9.56 3.20
N ALA A 77 1.29 10.77 3.66
CA ALA A 77 1.53 11.93 2.78
C ALA A 77 2.73 11.71 1.85
N ARG A 78 3.83 11.12 2.35
CA ARG A 78 5.00 10.81 1.53
C ARG A 78 4.66 9.75 0.47
N LEU A 79 3.93 8.70 0.85
CA LEU A 79 3.50 7.67 -0.09
C LEU A 79 2.52 8.23 -1.13
N SER A 80 1.63 9.14 -0.74
CA SER A 80 0.76 9.85 -1.69
C SER A 80 1.58 10.61 -2.72
N ALA A 81 2.57 11.39 -2.26
CA ALA A 81 3.42 12.18 -3.15
C ALA A 81 4.24 11.31 -4.12
N SER A 82 4.69 10.14 -3.70
CA SER A 82 5.52 9.25 -4.53
C SER A 82 4.72 8.37 -5.47
N SER A 83 3.50 7.96 -5.09
CA SER A 83 2.66 7.05 -5.89
C SER A 83 1.71 7.76 -6.85
N GLY A 84 1.34 9.00 -6.54
CA GLY A 84 0.28 9.73 -7.23
C GLY A 84 -1.14 9.31 -6.80
N ALA A 85 -1.29 8.37 -5.86
CA ALA A 85 -2.56 8.05 -5.23
C ALA A 85 -2.75 8.89 -3.96
N ASP A 86 -3.99 9.15 -3.55
CA ASP A 86 -4.28 9.59 -2.19
C ASP A 86 -4.24 8.37 -1.26
N VAL A 87 -3.28 8.36 -0.34
CA VAL A 87 -2.96 7.23 0.54
C VAL A 87 -3.44 7.51 1.95
N GLY A 88 -4.27 6.64 2.50
CA GLY A 88 -4.80 6.80 3.83
C GLY A 88 -5.11 5.50 4.56
N ARG A 89 -5.71 5.70 5.72
CA ARG A 89 -6.32 4.63 6.52
C ARG A 89 -7.69 5.09 6.97
N THR A 90 -8.61 4.18 7.00
CA THR A 90 -9.99 4.44 7.40
C THR A 90 -10.47 3.41 8.43
N ALA A 91 -11.40 3.76 9.30
CA ALA A 91 -11.96 2.85 10.29
C ALA A 91 -13.35 3.28 10.75
N ILE A 92 -14.27 2.33 10.91
CA ILE A 92 -15.59 2.58 11.49
C ILE A 92 -15.45 3.02 12.94
N ARG A 93 -14.60 2.33 13.71
CA ARG A 93 -14.19 2.71 15.07
C ARG A 93 -12.83 3.38 15.00
N TRP A 94 -12.82 4.66 14.70
CA TRP A 94 -11.58 5.42 14.52
C TRP A 94 -11.01 5.91 15.85
N ARG A 95 -9.67 6.06 15.91
CA ARG A 95 -8.96 6.76 16.98
C ARG A 95 -8.74 8.22 16.60
N ASN A 96 -8.24 8.45 15.39
CA ASN A 96 -8.10 9.77 14.81
C ASN A 96 -9.35 10.08 13.98
N PRO A 97 -10.10 11.16 14.26
CA PRO A 97 -11.29 11.55 13.47
C PRO A 97 -11.00 11.78 11.98
N ALA A 98 -9.76 12.15 11.62
CA ALA A 98 -9.36 12.27 10.22
C ALA A 98 -9.40 10.91 9.46
N ASN A 99 -9.51 9.79 10.17
CA ASN A 99 -9.67 8.46 9.58
C ASN A 99 -11.13 7.98 9.61
N ALA A 100 -12.09 8.87 9.80
CA ALA A 100 -13.50 8.53 9.69
C ALA A 100 -13.82 8.13 8.24
N PRO A 101 -14.57 7.06 8.01
CA PRO A 101 -14.87 6.57 6.68
C PRO A 101 -15.91 7.43 5.96
N ASP A 102 -15.76 7.58 4.65
CA ASP A 102 -16.86 7.98 3.78
C ASP A 102 -17.88 6.82 3.61
N ASP A 103 -18.96 7.07 2.87
CA ASP A 103 -20.03 6.07 2.70
C ASP A 103 -19.55 4.82 1.95
N LEU A 104 -18.71 4.97 0.95
CA LEU A 104 -18.13 3.84 0.20
C LEU A 104 -17.22 3.00 1.11
N GLU A 105 -16.30 3.65 1.82
CA GLU A 105 -15.38 2.99 2.73
C GLU A 105 -16.12 2.27 3.85
N ARG A 106 -17.17 2.88 4.37
CA ARG A 106 -18.04 2.28 5.38
C ARG A 106 -18.71 1.02 4.85
N ALA A 107 -19.29 1.07 3.66
CA ALA A 107 -19.96 -0.08 3.05
C ALA A 107 -18.99 -1.24 2.79
N VAL A 108 -17.81 -0.96 2.23
CA VAL A 108 -16.77 -1.95 1.98
C VAL A 108 -16.29 -2.58 3.29
N MET A 109 -16.02 -1.78 4.31
CA MET A 109 -15.56 -2.30 5.62
C MET A 109 -16.63 -3.12 6.34
N GLN A 110 -17.91 -2.82 6.17
CA GLN A 110 -18.98 -3.68 6.68
C GLN A 110 -18.94 -5.07 6.01
N GLY A 111 -18.70 -5.13 4.69
CA GLY A 111 -18.46 -6.37 3.98
C GLY A 111 -17.27 -7.14 4.53
N PHE A 112 -16.14 -6.49 4.74
CA PHE A 112 -14.95 -7.10 5.35
C PHE A 112 -15.24 -7.67 6.75
N ALA A 113 -16.01 -6.95 7.57
CA ALA A 113 -16.35 -7.43 8.92
C ALA A 113 -17.18 -8.70 8.87
N VAL A 114 -18.13 -8.80 7.92
CA VAL A 114 -18.92 -10.03 7.69
C VAL A 114 -18.04 -11.17 7.23
N GLU A 115 -17.15 -10.93 6.25
CA GLU A 115 -16.22 -11.94 5.74
C GLU A 115 -15.32 -12.48 6.86
N LEU A 116 -14.69 -11.58 7.64
CA LEU A 116 -13.82 -11.96 8.75
C LEU A 116 -14.57 -12.73 9.85
N SER A 117 -15.84 -12.43 10.09
CA SER A 117 -16.64 -13.15 11.09
C SER A 117 -17.06 -14.56 10.64
N SER A 118 -17.08 -14.82 9.35
CA SER A 118 -17.47 -16.11 8.74
C SER A 118 -16.26 -16.97 8.35
N ALA A 119 -15.05 -16.40 8.28
CA ALA A 119 -13.85 -17.11 7.91
C ALA A 119 -13.42 -18.12 8.98
N LEU A 120 -13.06 -19.33 8.55
CA LEU A 120 -12.35 -20.28 9.40
C LEU A 120 -10.94 -19.73 9.75
N PRO A 121 -10.39 -20.07 10.94
CA PRO A 121 -9.21 -19.35 11.44
C PRO A 121 -7.98 -19.52 10.54
N ALA A 122 -7.31 -18.40 10.28
CA ALA A 122 -5.86 -18.22 10.24
C ALA A 122 -5.06 -18.56 8.99
N ALA A 123 -5.56 -18.52 7.75
CA ALA A 123 -4.66 -18.64 6.60
C ALA A 123 -5.01 -17.79 5.37
N ALA A 124 -6.10 -17.07 5.37
CA ALA A 124 -6.45 -16.22 4.23
C ALA A 124 -5.75 -14.85 4.32
N ALA A 125 -5.32 -14.34 3.18
CA ALA A 125 -4.90 -12.94 3.08
C ALA A 125 -6.03 -12.02 3.56
N PRO A 126 -5.71 -10.85 4.14
CA PRO A 126 -6.75 -9.89 4.54
C PRO A 126 -7.67 -9.55 3.37
N PRO A 127 -9.00 -9.44 3.59
CA PRO A 127 -9.95 -9.03 2.56
C PRO A 127 -9.52 -7.73 1.87
N GLU A 128 -9.68 -7.68 0.56
CA GLU A 128 -9.42 -6.48 -0.23
C GLU A 128 -10.58 -6.20 -1.19
N ALA A 129 -10.78 -4.94 -1.51
CA ALA A 129 -11.77 -4.50 -2.48
C ALA A 129 -11.20 -3.46 -3.42
N ILE A 130 -11.60 -3.57 -4.67
CA ILE A 130 -11.31 -2.64 -5.75
C ILE A 130 -12.65 -2.11 -6.23
N VAL A 131 -12.82 -0.79 -6.17
CA VAL A 131 -14.04 -0.13 -6.59
C VAL A 131 -13.72 0.85 -7.71
N GLU A 132 -14.33 0.64 -8.86
CA GLU A 132 -14.28 1.58 -9.97
C GLU A 132 -15.58 2.39 -10.04
N SER A 133 -15.44 3.70 -10.10
CA SER A 133 -16.55 4.64 -10.33
C SER A 133 -16.33 5.39 -11.64
N ARG A 134 -17.30 5.30 -12.54
CA ARG A 134 -17.26 6.00 -13.83
C ARG A 134 -18.13 7.25 -13.80
N SER A 135 -17.56 8.35 -14.22
CA SER A 135 -18.24 9.64 -14.35
C SER A 135 -17.94 10.31 -15.67
N ALA A 136 -18.58 11.43 -15.97
CA ALA A 136 -18.24 12.26 -17.15
C ALA A 136 -16.79 12.78 -17.12
N ARG A 137 -16.14 12.79 -15.94
CA ARG A 137 -14.74 13.20 -15.77
C ARG A 137 -13.74 12.07 -16.01
N GLY A 138 -14.21 10.83 -16.10
CA GLY A 138 -13.39 9.63 -16.29
C GLY A 138 -13.63 8.56 -15.23
N THR A 139 -12.70 7.61 -15.15
CA THR A 139 -12.75 6.49 -14.19
C THR A 139 -11.89 6.82 -12.97
N GLU A 140 -12.52 6.81 -11.80
CA GLU A 140 -11.88 6.86 -10.49
C GLU A 140 -11.75 5.44 -9.95
N ARG A 141 -10.61 5.12 -9.33
CA ARG A 141 -10.36 3.81 -8.74
C ARG A 141 -10.01 3.95 -7.28
N ARG A 142 -10.68 3.17 -6.45
CA ARG A 142 -10.41 3.10 -5.03
C ARG A 142 -10.05 1.67 -4.63
N TYR A 143 -8.97 1.52 -3.89
CA TYR A 143 -8.51 0.27 -3.33
C TYR A 143 -8.65 0.32 -1.81
N LEU A 144 -9.20 -0.74 -1.22
CA LEU A 144 -9.23 -0.93 0.24
C LEU A 144 -8.69 -2.32 0.57
N ARG A 145 -7.93 -2.42 1.66
CA ARG A 145 -7.52 -3.70 2.24
C ARG A 145 -7.69 -3.68 3.74
N ALA A 146 -8.34 -4.71 4.27
CA ALA A 146 -8.64 -4.84 5.68
C ALA A 146 -7.36 -4.84 6.54
N ILE A 147 -7.43 -4.14 7.66
CA ILE A 147 -6.48 -4.24 8.77
C ILE A 147 -7.13 -5.14 9.82
N VAL A 148 -6.60 -6.34 9.97
CA VAL A 148 -7.12 -7.35 10.90
C VAL A 148 -6.38 -7.27 12.23
N MET A 149 -7.13 -7.33 13.34
CA MET A 149 -6.58 -7.31 14.69
C MET A 149 -5.72 -8.54 14.96
N GLN A 150 -4.44 -8.30 15.23
CA GLN A 150 -3.51 -9.32 15.70
C GLN A 150 -3.40 -9.27 17.22
N PRO A 151 -2.95 -10.35 17.91
CA PRO A 151 -2.78 -10.34 19.36
C PRO A 151 -1.96 -9.16 19.90
N VAL A 152 -0.89 -8.78 19.20
CA VAL A 152 -0.04 -7.62 19.56
C VAL A 152 -0.79 -6.28 19.53
N CYS A 153 -1.82 -6.15 18.70
CA CYS A 153 -2.61 -4.93 18.56
C CYS A 153 -3.48 -4.65 19.79
N LEU A 154 -3.79 -5.69 20.58
CA LEU A 154 -4.65 -5.60 21.76
C LEU A 154 -4.04 -4.76 22.87
N ALA A 155 -2.71 -4.61 22.90
CA ALA A 155 -2.05 -3.73 23.86
C ALA A 155 -2.59 -2.29 23.82
N CYS A 156 -3.02 -1.81 22.63
CA CYS A 156 -3.53 -0.46 22.41
C CYS A 156 -5.01 -0.42 21.97
N HIS A 157 -5.58 -1.55 21.56
CA HIS A 157 -6.92 -1.64 21.00
C HIS A 157 -7.83 -2.66 21.69
N GLY A 158 -7.33 -3.42 22.66
CA GLY A 158 -8.09 -4.40 23.44
C GLY A 158 -9.10 -3.77 24.39
N ALA A 159 -9.83 -4.64 25.10
CA ALA A 159 -10.83 -4.23 26.09
C ALA A 159 -10.19 -3.66 27.37
N THR A 160 -9.00 -4.11 27.72
CA THR A 160 -8.28 -3.65 28.91
C THR A 160 -6.97 -3.00 28.49
N LEU A 161 -6.80 -1.73 28.81
CA LEU A 161 -5.58 -0.96 28.55
C LEU A 161 -4.84 -0.68 29.85
N ALA A 162 -3.51 -0.59 29.80
CA ALA A 162 -2.73 -0.07 30.90
C ALA A 162 -3.16 1.36 31.27
N PRO A 163 -3.26 1.73 32.55
CA PRO A 163 -3.81 3.04 32.96
C PRO A 163 -3.10 4.24 32.32
N GLU A 164 -1.76 4.19 32.22
CA GLU A 164 -0.96 5.26 31.63
C GLU A 164 -1.26 5.41 30.13
N LEU A 165 -1.47 4.27 29.44
CA LEU A 165 -1.82 4.27 28.02
C LEU A 165 -3.23 4.79 27.80
N ALA A 166 -4.20 4.38 28.62
CA ALA A 166 -5.58 4.90 28.57
C ALA A 166 -5.59 6.44 28.72
N THR A 167 -4.83 6.94 29.70
CA THR A 167 -4.66 8.37 29.94
C THR A 167 -4.06 9.09 28.72
N ALA A 168 -3.01 8.53 28.11
CA ALA A 168 -2.36 9.09 26.95
C ALA A 168 -3.33 9.11 25.72
N ILE A 169 -4.11 8.04 25.54
CA ILE A 169 -5.09 7.98 24.46
C ILE A 169 -6.17 9.05 24.64
N VAL A 170 -6.76 9.17 25.81
CA VAL A 170 -7.81 10.18 26.10
C VAL A 170 -7.27 11.59 25.88
N ARG A 171 -6.03 11.88 26.32
CA ARG A 171 -5.38 13.17 26.11
C ARG A 171 -5.18 13.48 24.63
N ASP A 172 -4.69 12.53 23.84
CA ASP A 172 -4.29 12.74 22.45
C ASP A 172 -5.45 12.53 21.46
N TYR A 173 -6.45 11.77 21.86
CA TYR A 173 -7.62 11.39 21.07
C TYR A 173 -8.89 11.36 21.93
N PRO A 174 -9.43 12.52 22.32
CA PRO A 174 -10.58 12.60 23.24
C PRO A 174 -11.87 11.95 22.70
N GLN A 175 -11.93 11.70 21.40
CA GLN A 175 -13.05 11.03 20.73
C GLN A 175 -12.73 9.60 20.30
N ASP A 176 -11.70 8.96 20.89
CA ASP A 176 -11.30 7.59 20.54
C ASP A 176 -12.46 6.60 20.70
N SER A 177 -12.72 5.82 19.67
CA SER A 177 -13.66 4.70 19.68
C SER A 177 -12.96 3.37 19.34
N ALA A 178 -11.63 3.36 19.24
CA ALA A 178 -10.84 2.24 18.75
C ALA A 178 -10.29 1.34 19.87
N THR A 179 -11.12 0.99 20.86
CA THR A 179 -10.78 0.06 21.96
C THR A 179 -11.80 -1.06 22.07
N GLY A 180 -11.52 -2.11 22.84
CA GLY A 180 -12.44 -3.24 23.03
C GLY A 180 -12.54 -4.16 21.80
N PHE A 181 -11.44 -4.31 21.07
CA PHE A 181 -11.34 -5.28 19.97
C PHE A 181 -10.84 -6.64 20.48
N GLU A 182 -11.14 -7.66 19.69
CA GLU A 182 -10.66 -9.03 19.83
C GLU A 182 -9.78 -9.41 18.64
N PRO A 183 -8.90 -10.42 18.77
CA PRO A 183 -8.11 -10.93 17.65
C PRO A 183 -9.02 -11.37 16.50
N GLY A 184 -8.60 -11.12 15.25
CA GLY A 184 -9.37 -11.48 14.06
C GLY A 184 -10.43 -10.46 13.65
N GLN A 185 -10.82 -9.54 14.52
CA GLN A 185 -11.79 -8.50 14.16
C GLN A 185 -11.21 -7.46 13.20
N LEU A 186 -12.07 -6.85 12.43
CA LEU A 186 -11.72 -5.73 11.56
C LEU A 186 -11.35 -4.50 12.39
N ARG A 187 -10.09 -4.06 12.28
CA ARG A 187 -9.63 -2.80 12.90
C ARG A 187 -9.98 -1.58 12.04
N GLY A 188 -9.94 -1.75 10.74
CA GLY A 188 -10.11 -0.71 9.72
C GLY A 188 -9.57 -1.18 8.40
N ALA A 189 -9.23 -0.26 7.52
CA ALA A 189 -8.61 -0.56 6.23
C ALA A 189 -7.51 0.46 5.88
N VAL A 190 -6.53 0.05 5.08
CA VAL A 190 -5.79 0.99 4.23
C VAL A 190 -6.71 1.36 3.07
N THR A 191 -6.64 2.59 2.61
CA THR A 191 -7.48 3.11 1.53
C THR A 191 -6.63 3.95 0.59
N PHE A 192 -6.78 3.72 -0.72
CA PHE A 192 -6.10 4.50 -1.75
C PHE A 192 -7.11 4.95 -2.80
N GLN A 193 -7.03 6.23 -3.13
CA GLN A 193 -7.81 6.80 -4.22
C GLN A 193 -6.85 7.19 -5.34
N TRP A 194 -6.99 6.53 -6.49
CA TRP A 194 -6.20 6.84 -7.68
C TRP A 194 -6.86 7.97 -8.46
N PRO A 195 -6.05 8.85 -9.06
CA PRO A 195 -6.58 9.96 -9.84
C PRO A 195 -7.42 9.45 -11.02
N VAL A 196 -8.37 10.27 -11.42
CA VAL A 196 -9.25 10.00 -12.56
C VAL A 196 -8.42 9.84 -13.82
N THR A 197 -8.52 8.69 -14.48
CA THR A 197 -7.96 8.45 -15.82
C THR A 197 -9.02 8.67 -16.89
N ARG A 198 -8.68 9.44 -17.94
CA ARG A 198 -9.55 9.69 -19.10
C ARG A 198 -9.39 8.59 -20.13
#